data_9412b0b13fac8579bf13ad156e00dae8
#
_entry.id   9412b0b13fac8579bf13ad156e00dae8
#
_cell.length_a   1.000
_cell.length_b   1.000
_cell.length_c   1.000
_cell.angle_alpha   90.00
_cell.angle_beta   90.00
_cell.angle_gamma   90.00
#
_symmetry.space_group_name_H-M   'P 1'
#
loop_
_entity.id
_entity.type
_entity.pdbx_description
1 polymer ?
#
loop_
_entity_poly.entity_id
_entity_poly.type
_entity_poly.pdbx_seq_one_letter_code
_entity_poly.pdbx_strand_id
1 'polypeptide(L)'
;AGGLVVFTTVNLHELIRPPADKFVVRDPNAAIPEGANEFVERVKLQPGDKHVIKRQWGAFYGTDLDLQLRRRGIKTVIMTGLATNMGVESTARGAYDRVFELVFAHNAMSGLNGEMHEFSVTQMFPLMGKVRDTATIVAALRPRP
;
A
#
# COMPACT_ATOMS: atom_id res chain seq x y z
N ALA A 1 -0.16 0.93 20.50
CA ALA A 1 0.31 -0.43 20.16
C ALA A 1 1.78 -0.47 19.75
N GLY A 2 2.49 0.65 19.64
CA GLY A 2 3.93 0.71 19.32
C GLY A 2 4.31 0.21 17.92
N GLY A 3 3.35 0.15 16.99
CA GLY A 3 3.58 -0.25 15.60
C GLY A 3 4.24 0.87 14.78
N LEU A 4 4.89 0.49 13.67
CA LEU A 4 5.41 1.42 12.69
C LEU A 4 4.30 1.80 11.70
N VAL A 5 4.07 3.09 11.49
CA VAL A 5 3.24 3.58 10.40
C VAL A 5 4.13 3.89 9.19
N VAL A 6 3.74 3.38 8.02
CA VAL A 6 4.44 3.60 6.77
C VAL A 6 3.49 4.21 5.75
N PHE A 7 3.79 5.40 5.32
CA PHE A 7 3.11 6.05 4.21
C PHE A 7 3.87 5.78 2.92
N THR A 8 3.14 5.49 1.85
CA THR A 8 3.74 5.28 0.52
C THR A 8 3.16 6.25 -0.49
N THR A 9 4.02 6.90 -1.24
CA THR A 9 3.65 7.70 -2.43
C THR A 9 4.37 7.17 -3.67
N VAL A 10 3.87 7.52 -4.84
CA VAL A 10 4.53 7.20 -6.12
C VAL A 10 5.20 8.45 -6.63
N ASN A 11 6.50 8.38 -6.95
CA ASN A 11 7.13 9.45 -7.72
C ASN A 11 6.70 9.32 -9.19
N LEU A 12 5.77 10.17 -9.59
CA LEU A 12 5.19 10.13 -10.94
C LEU A 12 6.19 10.56 -12.03
N HIS A 13 7.26 11.29 -11.68
CA HIS A 13 8.32 11.68 -12.62
C HIS A 13 9.24 10.51 -12.97
N GLU A 14 9.41 9.56 -12.03
CA GLU A 14 10.30 8.41 -12.19
C GLU A 14 9.54 7.11 -12.49
N LEU A 15 8.21 7.16 -12.55
CA LEU A 15 7.37 5.99 -12.83
C LEU A 15 7.51 5.58 -14.31
N ILE A 16 8.17 4.46 -14.54
CA ILE A 16 8.31 3.86 -15.87
C ILE A 16 7.17 2.88 -16.11
N ARG A 17 6.46 3.07 -17.21
CA ARG A 17 5.33 2.22 -17.61
C ARG A 17 5.67 1.51 -18.91
N PRO A 18 5.87 0.18 -18.90
CA PRO A 18 6.01 -0.57 -20.14
C PRO A 18 4.70 -0.56 -20.92
N PRO A 19 4.72 -0.79 -22.24
CA PRO A 19 3.51 -0.94 -23.04
C PRO A 19 2.59 -2.02 -22.47
N ALA A 20 1.28 -1.75 -22.45
CA ALA A 20 0.27 -2.68 -21.97
C ALA A 20 -1.05 -2.43 -22.71
N ASP A 21 -1.87 -3.48 -22.89
CA ASP A 21 -3.14 -3.43 -23.66
C ASP A 21 -4.17 -2.47 -23.06
N LYS A 22 -4.25 -2.43 -21.73
CA LYS A 22 -5.14 -1.52 -21.01
C LYS A 22 -4.34 -0.44 -20.30
N PHE A 23 -3.58 0.27 -21.06
CA PHE A 23 -2.79 1.35 -20.53
C PHE A 23 -3.63 2.62 -20.46
N VAL A 24 -3.82 3.16 -19.26
CA VAL A 24 -4.25 4.56 -19.13
C VAL A 24 -3.04 5.39 -19.53
N VAL A 25 -2.93 5.65 -20.83
CA VAL A 25 -1.87 6.52 -21.35
C VAL A 25 -2.13 7.90 -20.79
N ARG A 26 -1.34 8.26 -19.78
CA ARG A 26 -1.12 9.65 -19.55
C ARG A 26 -0.34 10.14 -20.77
N ASP A 27 -0.81 11.20 -21.42
CA ASP A 27 -0.01 11.89 -22.44
C ASP A 27 1.40 12.09 -21.85
N PRO A 28 2.45 11.56 -22.48
CA PRO A 28 3.81 11.72 -21.97
C PRO A 28 4.23 13.20 -21.86
N ASN A 29 3.55 14.08 -22.60
CA ASN A 29 3.75 15.53 -22.55
C ASN A 29 2.83 16.25 -21.55
N ALA A 30 1.85 15.54 -20.95
CA ALA A 30 1.00 16.15 -19.94
C ALA A 30 1.82 16.48 -18.69
N ALA A 31 1.79 17.72 -18.27
CA ALA A 31 2.43 18.15 -17.03
C ALA A 31 1.91 17.31 -15.84
N ILE A 32 2.80 16.93 -14.95
CA ILE A 32 2.40 16.34 -13.66
C ILE A 32 1.83 17.51 -12.85
N PRO A 33 0.57 17.43 -12.38
CA PRO A 33 0.01 18.49 -11.57
C PRO A 33 0.89 18.78 -10.35
N GLU A 34 1.00 20.05 -10.00
CA GLU A 34 1.66 20.45 -8.76
C GLU A 34 1.03 19.71 -7.58
N GLY A 35 1.83 19.26 -6.64
CA GLY A 35 1.37 18.48 -5.48
C GLY A 35 0.98 17.03 -5.75
N ALA A 36 1.02 16.54 -7.00
CA ALA A 36 0.58 15.16 -7.33
C ALA A 36 1.40 14.05 -6.64
N ASN A 37 2.60 14.35 -6.17
CA ASN A 37 3.46 13.44 -5.41
C ASN A 37 3.35 13.68 -3.89
N GLU A 38 2.54 14.63 -3.47
CA GLU A 38 2.41 15.03 -2.08
C GLU A 38 1.26 14.29 -1.38
N PHE A 39 1.25 14.34 -0.08
CA PHE A 39 0.11 13.87 0.70
C PHE A 39 -1.03 14.88 0.65
N VAL A 40 -2.25 14.38 0.65
CA VAL A 40 -3.41 15.25 0.90
C VAL A 40 -3.28 15.92 2.28
N GLU A 41 -3.79 17.13 2.41
CA GLU A 41 -3.64 17.98 3.61
C GLU A 41 -4.00 17.27 4.93
N ARG A 42 -4.94 16.33 4.89
CA ARG A 42 -5.38 15.56 6.06
C ARG A 42 -4.37 14.52 6.54
N VAL A 43 -3.41 14.13 5.69
CA VAL A 43 -2.38 13.15 6.02
C VAL A 43 -1.15 13.89 6.53
N LYS A 44 -0.89 13.76 7.83
CA LYS A 44 0.28 14.37 8.48
C LYS A 44 1.13 13.27 9.11
N LEU A 45 2.37 13.16 8.66
CA LEU A 45 3.32 12.24 9.26
C LEU A 45 3.61 12.67 10.70
N GLN A 46 3.65 11.69 11.58
CA GLN A 46 4.03 11.88 12.98
C GLN A 46 5.52 11.54 13.18
N PRO A 47 6.16 12.04 14.24
CA PRO A 47 7.51 11.60 14.60
C PRO A 47 7.58 10.08 14.73
N GLY A 48 8.50 9.46 13.98
CA GLY A 48 8.65 7.99 13.94
C GLY A 48 7.99 7.30 12.77
N ASP A 49 7.04 7.92 12.09
CA ASP A 49 6.47 7.41 10.85
C ASP A 49 7.52 7.33 9.74
N LYS A 50 7.31 6.45 8.79
CA LYS A 50 8.16 6.31 7.61
C LYS A 50 7.42 6.71 6.35
N HIS A 51 8.13 7.44 5.49
CA HIS A 51 7.69 7.72 4.14
C HIS A 51 8.52 6.91 3.16
N VAL A 52 7.87 6.10 2.34
CA VAL A 52 8.49 5.31 1.27
C VAL A 52 8.01 5.84 -0.08
N ILE A 53 8.93 6.39 -0.84
CA ILE A 53 8.66 6.89 -2.20
C ILE A 53 8.92 5.75 -3.18
N LYS A 54 7.87 5.28 -3.82
CA LYS A 54 7.96 4.19 -4.82
C LYS A 54 8.08 4.77 -6.22
N ARG A 55 8.69 3.97 -7.08
CA ARG A 55 8.84 4.25 -8.52
C ARG A 55 8.05 3.28 -9.39
N GLN A 56 7.45 2.27 -8.75
CA GLN A 56 6.57 1.28 -9.37
C GLN A 56 5.36 1.01 -8.44
N TRP A 57 4.48 0.09 -8.81
CA TRP A 57 3.27 -0.20 -8.04
C TRP A 57 3.60 -0.74 -6.64
N GLY A 58 4.54 -1.69 -6.56
CA GLY A 58 4.92 -2.33 -5.30
C GLY A 58 5.88 -1.49 -4.47
N ALA A 59 5.62 -1.39 -3.17
CA ALA A 59 6.42 -0.58 -2.25
C ALA A 59 7.76 -1.23 -1.86
N PHE A 60 7.95 -2.52 -2.14
CA PHE A 60 9.23 -3.21 -1.89
C PHE A 60 10.22 -3.07 -3.04
N TYR A 61 9.73 -2.77 -4.26
CA TYR A 61 10.60 -2.68 -5.42
C TYR A 61 11.43 -1.39 -5.41
N GLY A 62 12.75 -1.53 -5.33
CA GLY A 62 13.69 -0.41 -5.38
C GLY A 62 13.59 0.57 -4.21
N THR A 63 13.12 0.10 -3.04
CA THR A 63 13.03 0.88 -1.81
C THR A 63 13.73 0.17 -0.64
N ASP A 64 13.86 0.86 0.47
CA ASP A 64 14.40 0.29 1.72
C ASP A 64 13.32 -0.30 2.64
N LEU A 65 12.08 -0.46 2.17
CA LEU A 65 10.96 -0.89 3.03
C LEU A 65 11.24 -2.21 3.76
N ASP A 66 11.73 -3.23 3.05
CA ASP A 66 12.05 -4.52 3.68
C ASP A 66 13.08 -4.37 4.80
N LEU A 67 14.14 -3.62 4.55
CA LEU A 67 15.16 -3.33 5.56
C LEU A 67 14.56 -2.62 6.79
N GLN A 68 13.70 -1.62 6.56
CA GLN A 68 13.05 -0.87 7.64
C GLN A 68 12.16 -1.75 8.52
N LEU A 69 11.40 -2.66 7.90
CA LEU A 69 10.54 -3.59 8.61
C LEU A 69 11.37 -4.63 9.40
N ARG A 70 12.38 -5.24 8.75
CA ARG A 70 13.25 -6.26 9.37
C ARG A 70 14.03 -5.73 10.56
N ARG A 71 14.63 -4.55 10.44
CA ARG A 71 15.39 -3.92 11.54
C ARG A 71 14.56 -3.63 12.79
N ARG A 72 13.22 -3.55 12.63
CA ARG A 72 12.26 -3.35 13.73
C ARG A 72 11.58 -4.64 14.19
N GLY A 73 11.99 -5.79 13.65
CA GLY A 73 11.38 -7.07 13.98
C GLY A 73 9.90 -7.18 13.59
N ILE A 74 9.44 -6.35 12.63
CA ILE A 74 8.05 -6.40 12.17
C ILE A 74 7.83 -7.73 11.45
N LYS A 75 6.77 -8.44 11.86
CA LYS A 75 6.35 -9.71 11.26
C LYS A 75 5.03 -9.58 10.53
N THR A 76 4.14 -8.73 11.02
CA THR A 76 2.79 -8.55 10.47
C THR A 76 2.67 -7.16 9.85
N VAL A 77 2.12 -7.09 8.64
CA VAL A 77 1.86 -5.84 7.91
C VAL A 77 0.36 -5.69 7.70
N ILE A 78 -0.18 -4.55 8.13
CA ILE A 78 -1.57 -4.17 7.87
C ILE A 78 -1.59 -3.33 6.61
N MET A 79 -2.34 -3.78 5.61
CA MET A 79 -2.44 -3.16 4.30
C MET A 79 -3.68 -2.28 4.19
N THR A 80 -3.50 -1.05 3.72
CA THR A 80 -4.57 -0.08 3.45
C THR A 80 -4.23 0.77 2.21
N GLY A 81 -5.16 1.56 1.71
CA GLY A 81 -4.89 2.64 0.77
C GLY A 81 -5.39 2.43 -0.66
N LEU A 82 -4.73 3.08 -1.62
CA LEU A 82 -5.09 3.18 -3.03
C LEU A 82 -3.93 2.70 -3.93
N ALA A 83 -4.20 2.11 -5.06
CA ALA A 83 -5.45 1.46 -5.46
C ALA A 83 -5.36 -0.02 -5.11
N THR A 84 -6.50 -0.60 -4.64
CA THR A 84 -6.60 -1.97 -4.13
C THR A 84 -5.95 -2.99 -5.06
N ASN A 85 -6.35 -3.01 -6.32
CA ASN A 85 -5.93 -3.97 -7.34
C ASN A 85 -4.60 -3.61 -8.03
N MET A 86 -3.91 -2.57 -7.58
CA MET A 86 -2.63 -2.12 -8.15
C MET A 86 -1.56 -1.98 -7.05
N GLY A 87 -1.40 -0.77 -6.49
CA GLY A 87 -0.36 -0.49 -5.51
C GLY A 87 -0.47 -1.30 -4.23
N VAL A 88 -1.70 -1.52 -3.72
CA VAL A 88 -1.93 -2.33 -2.51
C VAL A 88 -1.64 -3.79 -2.79
N GLU A 89 -2.24 -4.38 -3.84
CA GLU A 89 -2.03 -5.79 -4.18
C GLU A 89 -0.57 -6.09 -4.58
N SER A 90 0.06 -5.23 -5.37
CA SER A 90 1.47 -5.40 -5.75
C SER A 90 2.39 -5.35 -4.52
N THR A 91 2.12 -4.45 -3.57
CA THR A 91 2.86 -4.40 -2.30
C THR A 91 2.59 -5.63 -1.45
N ALA A 92 1.34 -6.10 -1.39
CA ALA A 92 0.97 -7.30 -0.65
C ALA A 92 1.67 -8.56 -1.18
N ARG A 93 1.73 -8.75 -2.51
CA ARG A 93 2.49 -9.85 -3.13
C ARG A 93 3.97 -9.79 -2.75
N GLY A 94 4.57 -8.59 -2.84
CA GLY A 94 5.96 -8.41 -2.42
C GLY A 94 6.20 -8.65 -0.92
N ALA A 95 5.24 -8.37 -0.05
CA ALA A 95 5.30 -8.69 1.37
C ALA A 95 5.13 -10.21 1.62
N TYR A 96 4.20 -10.85 0.90
CA TYR A 96 3.95 -12.29 0.97
C TYR A 96 5.20 -13.09 0.55
N ASP A 97 5.83 -12.73 -0.56
CA ASP A 97 7.08 -13.35 -1.04
C ASP A 97 8.23 -13.22 -0.02
N ARG A 98 8.17 -12.20 0.85
CA ARG A 98 9.12 -11.96 1.94
C ARG A 98 8.69 -12.56 3.28
N VAL A 99 7.63 -13.38 3.26
CA VAL A 99 7.13 -14.11 4.43
C VAL A 99 6.66 -13.16 5.56
N PHE A 100 6.07 -12.03 5.22
CA PHE A 100 5.31 -11.23 6.18
C PHE A 100 3.89 -11.78 6.34
N GLU A 101 3.39 -11.79 7.56
CA GLU A 101 1.96 -12.00 7.82
C GLU A 101 1.18 -10.76 7.37
N LEU A 102 0.07 -10.97 6.63
CA LEU A 102 -0.72 -9.88 6.09
C LEU A 102 -2.11 -9.78 6.70
N VAL A 103 -2.53 -8.56 6.97
CA VAL A 103 -3.90 -8.22 7.34
C VAL A 103 -4.37 -7.11 6.41
N PHE A 104 -5.49 -7.32 5.75
CA PHE A 104 -6.05 -6.36 4.80
C PHE A 104 -7.26 -5.66 5.43
N ALA A 105 -7.14 -4.34 5.60
CA ALA A 105 -8.25 -3.50 6.07
C ALA A 105 -9.15 -3.13 4.88
N HIS A 106 -10.05 -4.05 4.48
CA HIS A 106 -10.77 -3.96 3.21
C HIS A 106 -11.61 -2.68 3.05
N ASN A 107 -12.17 -2.17 4.14
CA ASN A 107 -12.95 -0.93 4.15
C ASN A 107 -12.10 0.35 4.30
N ALA A 108 -10.78 0.23 4.34
CA ALA A 108 -9.81 1.33 4.25
C ALA A 108 -9.01 1.26 2.94
N MET A 109 -9.62 0.73 1.89
CA MET A 109 -9.04 0.62 0.55
C MET A 109 -10.06 1.06 -0.50
N SER A 110 -9.57 1.46 -1.67
CA SER A 110 -10.40 1.69 -2.84
C SER A 110 -9.63 1.32 -4.11
N GLY A 111 -10.31 0.67 -5.04
CA GLY A 111 -9.78 0.35 -6.38
C GLY A 111 -10.10 1.44 -7.39
N LEU A 112 -9.69 1.22 -8.64
CA LEU A 112 -10.05 2.09 -9.76
C LEU A 112 -11.54 1.99 -10.09
N ASN A 113 -12.15 0.83 -9.83
CA ASN A 113 -13.59 0.59 -9.86
C ASN A 113 -13.97 -0.47 -8.81
N GLY A 114 -15.28 -0.59 -8.54
CA GLY A 114 -15.80 -1.50 -7.52
C GLY A 114 -15.52 -2.97 -7.82
N GLU A 115 -15.66 -3.40 -9.07
CA GLU A 115 -15.45 -4.79 -9.48
C GLU A 115 -14.01 -5.25 -9.23
N MET A 116 -13.02 -4.45 -9.63
CA MET A 116 -11.61 -4.76 -9.40
C MET A 116 -11.26 -4.77 -7.91
N HIS A 117 -11.84 -3.84 -7.14
CA HIS A 117 -11.67 -3.83 -5.70
C HIS A 117 -12.21 -5.11 -5.06
N GLU A 118 -13.46 -5.47 -5.39
CA GLU A 118 -14.13 -6.66 -4.86
C GLU A 118 -13.39 -7.94 -5.23
N PHE A 119 -12.90 -8.06 -6.46
CA PHE A 119 -12.10 -9.21 -6.88
C PHE A 119 -10.85 -9.37 -6.02
N SER A 120 -10.08 -8.30 -5.81
CA SER A 120 -8.88 -8.37 -4.96
C SER A 120 -9.24 -8.77 -3.53
N VAL A 121 -10.28 -8.16 -2.95
CA VAL A 121 -10.68 -8.38 -1.54
C VAL A 121 -11.20 -9.78 -1.31
N THR A 122 -11.99 -10.33 -2.26
CA THR A 122 -12.68 -11.62 -2.07
C THR A 122 -11.92 -12.81 -2.64
N GLN A 123 -11.09 -12.61 -3.67
CA GLN A 123 -10.43 -13.72 -4.36
C GLN A 123 -8.91 -13.74 -4.11
N MET A 124 -8.25 -12.59 -4.08
CA MET A 124 -6.79 -12.57 -4.02
C MET A 124 -6.23 -12.42 -2.60
N PHE A 125 -6.76 -11.49 -1.81
CA PHE A 125 -6.24 -11.23 -0.48
C PHE A 125 -6.41 -12.40 0.50
N PRO A 126 -7.52 -13.18 0.47
CA PRO A 126 -7.64 -14.36 1.32
C PRO A 126 -6.57 -15.44 1.09
N LEU A 127 -5.93 -15.45 -0.09
CA LEU A 127 -4.82 -16.36 -0.38
C LEU A 127 -3.49 -15.91 0.25
N MET A 128 -3.37 -14.64 0.61
CA MET A 128 -2.13 -14.04 1.11
C MET A 128 -2.21 -13.67 2.61
N GLY A 129 -3.40 -13.50 3.17
CA GLY A 129 -3.55 -13.04 4.54
C GLY A 129 -4.99 -12.99 5.05
N LYS A 130 -5.19 -12.24 6.11
CA LYS A 130 -6.49 -12.10 6.78
C LYS A 130 -7.18 -10.82 6.30
N VAL A 131 -8.37 -10.93 5.73
CA VAL A 131 -9.21 -9.79 5.35
C VAL A 131 -10.12 -9.43 6.53
N ARG A 132 -10.07 -8.20 7.00
CA ARG A 132 -10.82 -7.70 8.17
C ARG A 132 -11.28 -6.27 7.91
N ASP A 133 -12.32 -5.86 8.62
CA ASP A 133 -12.69 -4.44 8.72
C ASP A 133 -11.78 -3.69 9.70
N THR A 134 -11.77 -2.37 9.58
CA THR A 134 -10.94 -1.50 10.42
C THR A 134 -11.32 -1.58 11.90
N ALA A 135 -12.59 -1.79 12.24
CA ALA A 135 -13.04 -1.89 13.63
C ALA A 135 -12.44 -3.11 14.33
N THR A 136 -12.46 -4.26 13.66
CA THR A 136 -11.84 -5.50 14.13
C THR A 136 -10.32 -5.33 14.31
N ILE A 137 -9.64 -4.71 13.35
CA ILE A 137 -8.19 -4.47 13.41
C ILE A 137 -7.85 -3.55 14.59
N VAL A 138 -8.56 -2.42 14.73
CA VAL A 138 -8.33 -1.46 15.82
C VAL A 138 -8.58 -2.10 17.18
N ALA A 139 -9.62 -2.92 17.32
CA ALA A 139 -9.89 -3.65 18.55
C ALA A 139 -8.73 -4.60 18.92
N ALA A 140 -8.15 -5.29 17.93
CA ALA A 140 -7.02 -6.21 18.13
C ALA A 140 -5.69 -5.48 18.47
N LEU A 141 -5.55 -4.21 18.07
CA LEU A 141 -4.36 -3.39 18.35
C LEU A 141 -4.39 -2.71 19.71
N ARG A 142 -5.52 -2.70 20.40
CA ARG A 142 -5.60 -2.14 21.75
C ARG A 142 -4.81 -3.00 22.72
N PRO A 143 -4.11 -2.39 23.70
CA PRO A 143 -3.51 -3.17 24.78
C PRO A 143 -4.60 -4.03 25.44
N ARG A 144 -4.29 -5.29 25.68
CA ARG A 144 -5.14 -6.12 26.56
C ARG A 144 -4.96 -5.62 27.97
N PRO A 145 -6.04 -5.54 28.77
CA PRO A 145 -5.97 -5.14 30.17
C PRO A 145 -5.07 -6.08 30.97
#